data_06f608b133a96de012c61c25f346fd18
#
_entry.id   06f608b133a96de012c61c25f346fd18
#
_cell.length_a   1.000
_cell.length_b   1.000
_cell.length_c   1.000
_cell.angle_alpha   90.00
_cell.angle_beta   90.00
_cell.angle_gamma   90.00
#
_symmetry.space_group_name_H-M   'P 1'
#
loop_
_entity.id
_entity.type
_entity.pdbx_description
1 polymer ?
#
loop_
_entity_poly.entity_id
_entity_poly.type
_entity_poly.pdbx_seq_one_letter_code
_entity_poly.pdbx_strand_id
1 'polypeptide(L)'
;MRGSILIITLLIISVLVVTVTETMRRMQVEQASAAIYVSTARGRAVNRSAQALVAYLLAQDRKDPEDTGKGTADHYGEPWALFPDQDQVDLPPLPDGALNATVVDEQGKFPINSLVTEDGAWSEPHRQTLVNLLGSPPFSLPREKLEMIMPRIKDWLDTDSNPSGVHGAEADTYALEEGRISCRNGPLLFAGELAFIQDMPGKIFKQTDDRPGLLDLISVHTRGAININTARPEILAAMVNPDIPRETAREFASTMAAYRRDPMHYDFLSEPDWYRNRMAGYNDVQLPAELVAVSSDIYALMLRADIGGIQTSRYIVLRRKISKGTITFDPVHKETE
;
A
#
# COMPACT_ATOMS: atom_id res chain seq x y z
N MET A 1 73.85 -9.08 -33.08
CA MET A 1 72.67 -8.44 -33.68
C MET A 1 71.42 -9.33 -33.80
N ARG A 2 71.54 -10.69 -33.97
CA ARG A 2 70.30 -11.55 -34.10
C ARG A 2 69.45 -11.68 -32.81
N GLY A 3 70.06 -11.61 -31.63
CA GLY A 3 69.32 -11.69 -30.36
C GLY A 3 68.51 -10.46 -30.01
N SER A 4 68.88 -9.28 -30.45
CA SER A 4 68.21 -7.99 -30.20
C SER A 4 66.86 -7.90 -30.95
N ILE A 5 66.83 -8.48 -32.20
CA ILE A 5 65.62 -8.48 -33.03
C ILE A 5 64.54 -9.36 -32.36
N LEU A 6 64.90 -10.52 -31.81
CA LEU A 6 63.98 -11.44 -31.15
C LEU A 6 63.38 -10.83 -29.91
N ILE A 7 64.12 -10.05 -29.12
CA ILE A 7 63.63 -9.37 -27.93
C ILE A 7 62.65 -8.27 -28.32
N ILE A 8 62.92 -7.49 -29.37
CA ILE A 8 62.03 -6.42 -29.85
C ILE A 8 60.73 -7.01 -30.40
N THR A 9 60.78 -8.08 -31.18
CA THR A 9 59.56 -8.74 -31.68
C THR A 9 58.70 -9.31 -30.55
N LEU A 10 59.36 -9.95 -29.56
CA LEU A 10 58.62 -10.47 -28.39
C LEU A 10 57.95 -9.34 -27.57
N LEU A 11 58.61 -8.21 -27.41
CA LEU A 11 58.09 -7.04 -26.75
C LEU A 11 56.88 -6.46 -27.50
N ILE A 12 56.97 -6.33 -28.83
CA ILE A 12 55.86 -5.86 -29.67
C ILE A 12 54.66 -6.80 -29.58
N ILE A 13 54.88 -8.13 -29.64
CA ILE A 13 53.82 -9.11 -29.50
C ILE A 13 53.15 -9.02 -28.12
N SER A 14 53.96 -8.88 -27.07
CA SER A 14 53.42 -8.74 -25.71
C SER A 14 52.55 -7.49 -25.54
N VAL A 15 52.98 -6.35 -26.07
CA VAL A 15 52.19 -5.10 -26.04
C VAL A 15 50.92 -5.26 -26.86
N LEU A 16 50.99 -5.88 -28.05
CA LEU A 16 49.80 -6.16 -28.88
C LEU A 16 48.79 -7.06 -28.16
N VAL A 17 49.25 -8.16 -27.55
CA VAL A 17 48.37 -9.06 -26.79
C VAL A 17 47.69 -8.34 -25.64
N VAL A 18 48.44 -7.55 -24.86
CA VAL A 18 47.86 -6.76 -23.77
C VAL A 18 46.80 -5.75 -24.28
N THR A 19 47.11 -5.03 -25.36
CA THR A 19 46.22 -4.04 -25.94
C THR A 19 44.93 -4.70 -26.46
N VAL A 20 45.04 -5.81 -27.19
CA VAL A 20 43.84 -6.54 -27.69
C VAL A 20 43.02 -7.10 -26.54
N THR A 21 43.65 -7.68 -25.53
CA THR A 21 42.95 -8.25 -24.38
C THR A 21 42.19 -7.13 -23.60
N GLU A 22 42.82 -5.98 -23.38
CA GLU A 22 42.19 -4.85 -22.70
C GLU A 22 41.03 -4.24 -23.52
N THR A 23 41.21 -4.16 -24.85
CA THR A 23 40.13 -3.70 -25.74
C THR A 23 38.95 -4.66 -25.71
N MET A 24 39.18 -5.97 -25.79
CA MET A 24 38.14 -6.99 -25.71
C MET A 24 37.37 -6.89 -24.35
N ARG A 25 38.10 -6.72 -23.24
CA ARG A 25 37.50 -6.55 -21.92
C ARG A 25 36.63 -5.31 -21.87
N ARG A 26 37.07 -4.19 -22.41
CA ARG A 26 36.25 -2.95 -22.47
C ARG A 26 34.99 -3.15 -23.29
N MET A 27 35.11 -3.78 -24.48
CA MET A 27 33.95 -4.08 -25.32
C MET A 27 32.93 -4.97 -24.61
N GLN A 28 33.36 -5.98 -23.85
CA GLN A 28 32.47 -6.85 -23.07
C GLN A 28 31.74 -6.06 -21.98
N VAL A 29 32.42 -5.17 -21.27
CA VAL A 29 31.80 -4.30 -20.26
C VAL A 29 30.79 -3.33 -20.90
N GLU A 30 31.13 -2.72 -22.02
CA GLU A 30 30.25 -1.83 -22.78
C GLU A 30 28.98 -2.56 -23.26
N GLN A 31 29.14 -3.77 -23.82
CA GLN A 31 28.02 -4.60 -24.26
C GLN A 31 27.10 -5.00 -23.08
N ALA A 32 27.67 -5.40 -21.95
CA ALA A 32 26.92 -5.74 -20.75
C ALA A 32 26.15 -4.51 -20.22
N SER A 33 26.82 -3.37 -20.17
CA SER A 33 26.19 -2.10 -19.75
C SER A 33 25.04 -1.68 -20.68
N ALA A 34 25.24 -1.81 -21.99
CA ALA A 34 24.20 -1.51 -22.98
C ALA A 34 23.01 -2.47 -22.85
N ALA A 35 23.24 -3.75 -22.62
CA ALA A 35 22.19 -4.75 -22.40
C ALA A 35 21.37 -4.43 -21.14
N ILE A 36 22.02 -4.08 -20.02
CA ILE A 36 21.37 -3.66 -18.78
C ILE A 36 20.51 -2.42 -19.03
N TYR A 37 21.06 -1.42 -19.71
CA TYR A 37 20.32 -0.19 -20.01
C TYR A 37 19.06 -0.47 -20.85
N VAL A 38 19.16 -1.28 -21.90
CA VAL A 38 18.03 -1.66 -22.76
C VAL A 38 16.98 -2.44 -21.96
N SER A 39 17.39 -3.42 -21.16
CA SER A 39 16.48 -4.21 -20.33
C SER A 39 15.77 -3.34 -19.28
N THR A 40 16.49 -2.43 -18.64
CA THR A 40 15.89 -1.45 -17.68
C THR A 40 14.88 -0.54 -18.37
N ALA A 41 15.21 -0.02 -19.57
CA ALA A 41 14.28 0.85 -20.32
C ALA A 41 13.01 0.10 -20.73
N ARG A 42 13.15 -1.16 -21.19
CA ARG A 42 12.01 -2.04 -21.51
C ARG A 42 11.18 -2.35 -20.28
N GLY A 43 11.78 -2.71 -19.15
CA GLY A 43 11.08 -3.00 -17.90
C GLY A 43 10.29 -1.80 -17.40
N ARG A 44 10.85 -0.59 -17.47
CA ARG A 44 10.14 0.66 -17.17
C ARG A 44 8.98 0.93 -18.12
N ALA A 45 9.10 0.60 -19.40
CA ALA A 45 8.02 0.73 -20.37
C ALA A 45 6.89 -0.26 -20.06
N VAL A 46 7.20 -1.52 -19.74
CA VAL A 46 6.22 -2.54 -19.30
C VAL A 46 5.46 -2.07 -18.06
N ASN A 47 6.15 -1.58 -17.04
CA ASN A 47 5.51 -1.05 -15.83
C ASN A 47 4.57 0.13 -16.13
N ARG A 48 4.92 1.02 -17.05
CA ARG A 48 4.01 2.12 -17.48
C ARG A 48 2.79 1.61 -18.22
N SER A 49 2.97 0.63 -19.10
CA SER A 49 1.86 0.00 -19.82
C SER A 49 0.91 -0.72 -18.88
N ALA A 50 1.43 -1.45 -17.91
CA ALA A 50 0.65 -2.09 -16.86
C ALA A 50 -0.13 -1.06 -16.02
N GLN A 51 0.49 0.05 -15.64
CA GLN A 51 -0.21 1.15 -14.96
C GLN A 51 -1.38 1.69 -15.79
N ALA A 52 -1.17 1.91 -17.09
CA ALA A 52 -2.21 2.41 -17.98
C ALA A 52 -3.36 1.41 -18.12
N LEU A 53 -3.05 0.12 -18.18
CA LEU A 53 -4.06 -0.95 -18.22
C LEU A 53 -4.88 -1.00 -16.94
N VAL A 54 -4.26 -0.96 -15.77
CA VAL A 54 -4.98 -0.92 -14.48
C VAL A 54 -5.87 0.33 -14.40
N ALA A 55 -5.37 1.49 -14.79
CA ALA A 55 -6.18 2.71 -14.85
C ALA A 55 -7.38 2.57 -15.80
N TYR A 56 -7.20 1.89 -16.93
CA TYR A 56 -8.30 1.57 -17.84
C TYR A 56 -9.33 0.62 -17.21
N LEU A 57 -8.90 -0.45 -16.53
CA LEU A 57 -9.79 -1.38 -15.84
C LEU A 57 -10.60 -0.68 -14.74
N LEU A 58 -9.94 0.14 -13.92
CA LEU A 58 -10.59 0.96 -12.90
C LEU A 58 -11.56 2.02 -13.47
N ALA A 59 -11.32 2.46 -14.71
CA ALA A 59 -12.23 3.38 -15.39
C ALA A 59 -13.44 2.68 -15.99
N GLN A 60 -13.27 1.46 -16.51
CA GLN A 60 -14.36 0.68 -17.10
C GLN A 60 -15.42 0.35 -16.05
N ASP A 61 -15.00 0.00 -14.85
CA ASP A 61 -15.82 -0.35 -13.71
C ASP A 61 -16.82 0.76 -13.33
N ARG A 62 -16.50 2.01 -13.59
CA ARG A 62 -17.32 3.19 -13.24
C ARG A 62 -18.06 3.83 -14.42
N LYS A 63 -17.97 3.25 -15.62
CA LYS A 63 -18.56 3.88 -16.82
C LYS A 63 -20.08 3.85 -16.89
N ASP A 64 -20.72 3.05 -16.05
CA ASP A 64 -22.15 2.79 -16.20
C ASP A 64 -22.98 2.93 -14.91
N PRO A 65 -23.03 4.13 -14.28
CA PRO A 65 -23.94 4.33 -13.15
C PRO A 65 -25.42 4.43 -13.59
N GLU A 66 -25.69 4.79 -14.85
CA GLU A 66 -27.06 5.05 -15.32
C GLU A 66 -27.73 3.82 -15.95
N ASP A 67 -26.97 2.87 -16.49
CA ASP A 67 -27.53 1.78 -17.33
C ASP A 67 -27.93 0.51 -16.55
N THR A 68 -27.40 0.30 -15.34
CA THR A 68 -27.70 -0.93 -14.58
C THR A 68 -28.56 -0.70 -13.33
N GLY A 69 -28.74 0.54 -12.88
CA GLY A 69 -29.44 0.83 -11.60
C GLY A 69 -28.71 0.23 -10.37
N LYS A 70 -27.53 -0.37 -10.57
CA LYS A 70 -26.70 -0.93 -9.52
C LYS A 70 -25.75 0.14 -9.00
N GLY A 71 -25.68 0.30 -7.69
CA GLY A 71 -24.74 1.23 -7.05
C GLY A 71 -23.31 0.90 -7.44
N THR A 72 -22.48 1.92 -7.46
CA THR A 72 -21.04 1.78 -7.74
C THR A 72 -20.31 1.27 -6.50
N ALA A 73 -20.07 -0.03 -6.41
CA ALA A 73 -19.26 -0.64 -5.36
C ALA A 73 -17.90 -1.05 -5.94
N ASP A 74 -16.86 -0.93 -5.15
CA ASP A 74 -15.56 -1.50 -5.49
C ASP A 74 -15.31 -2.73 -4.61
N HIS A 75 -15.03 -3.89 -5.21
CA HIS A 75 -14.87 -5.16 -4.53
C HIS A 75 -13.93 -6.13 -5.26
N TYR A 76 -13.57 -7.24 -4.62
CA TYR A 76 -12.60 -8.21 -5.14
C TYR A 76 -13.03 -9.01 -6.38
N GLY A 77 -14.28 -8.93 -6.80
CA GLY A 77 -14.77 -9.56 -8.03
C GLY A 77 -14.55 -8.74 -9.30
N GLU A 78 -13.97 -7.56 -9.20
CA GLU A 78 -13.76 -6.65 -10.30
C GLU A 78 -12.44 -6.90 -11.04
N PRO A 79 -12.35 -6.53 -12.33
CA PRO A 79 -11.16 -6.80 -13.15
C PRO A 79 -9.85 -6.24 -12.58
N TRP A 80 -9.88 -5.12 -11.88
CA TRP A 80 -8.70 -4.55 -11.25
C TRP A 80 -8.15 -5.43 -10.12
N ALA A 81 -9.02 -6.09 -9.36
CA ALA A 81 -8.64 -6.96 -8.26
C ALA A 81 -8.13 -8.33 -8.75
N LEU A 82 -8.56 -8.74 -9.93
CA LEU A 82 -8.13 -9.97 -10.61
C LEU A 82 -6.83 -9.79 -11.39
N PHE A 83 -6.36 -8.55 -11.56
CA PHE A 83 -5.16 -8.22 -12.33
C PHE A 83 -3.88 -9.00 -11.92
N PRO A 84 -3.65 -9.36 -10.64
CA PRO A 84 -2.51 -10.21 -10.29
C PRO A 84 -2.62 -11.64 -10.84
N ASP A 85 -3.84 -12.10 -11.16
CA ASP A 85 -4.08 -13.42 -11.71
C ASP A 85 -4.02 -13.36 -13.24
N GLN A 86 -2.86 -13.75 -13.79
CA GLN A 86 -2.60 -13.70 -15.24
C GLN A 86 -3.51 -14.65 -16.04
N ASP A 87 -4.10 -15.66 -15.39
CA ASP A 87 -5.04 -16.57 -16.05
C ASP A 87 -6.42 -15.93 -16.29
N GLN A 88 -6.73 -14.86 -15.56
CA GLN A 88 -8.02 -14.15 -15.66
C GLN A 88 -7.96 -12.83 -16.42
N VAL A 89 -6.77 -12.27 -16.58
CA VAL A 89 -6.55 -11.05 -17.38
C VAL A 89 -5.67 -11.39 -18.57
N ASP A 90 -6.23 -11.29 -19.79
CA ASP A 90 -5.52 -11.54 -21.04
C ASP A 90 -4.42 -10.49 -21.26
N LEU A 91 -3.26 -10.75 -20.67
CA LEU A 91 -2.08 -9.92 -20.84
C LEU A 91 -1.27 -10.41 -22.04
N PRO A 92 -0.83 -9.51 -22.92
CA PRO A 92 0.04 -9.93 -24.01
C PRO A 92 1.32 -10.56 -23.47
N PRO A 93 1.76 -11.69 -24.03
CA PRO A 93 2.97 -12.35 -23.58
C PRO A 93 4.17 -11.39 -23.69
N LEU A 94 4.98 -11.33 -22.65
CA LEU A 94 6.23 -10.58 -22.65
C LEU A 94 7.34 -11.47 -23.20
N PRO A 95 7.87 -11.22 -24.40
CA PRO A 95 9.03 -11.95 -24.89
C PRO A 95 10.21 -11.73 -23.93
N ASP A 96 10.81 -12.81 -23.46
CA ASP A 96 11.98 -12.81 -22.56
C ASP A 96 11.77 -12.07 -21.22
N GLY A 97 10.54 -12.05 -20.70
CA GLY A 97 10.26 -11.33 -19.45
C GLY A 97 9.04 -11.82 -18.69
N ALA A 98 8.88 -11.28 -17.48
CA ALA A 98 7.72 -11.49 -16.63
C ALA A 98 7.26 -10.15 -16.03
N LEU A 99 5.94 -10.02 -15.83
CA LEU A 99 5.34 -8.92 -15.08
C LEU A 99 4.61 -9.48 -13.86
N ASN A 100 4.97 -9.00 -12.69
CA ASN A 100 4.18 -9.18 -11.48
C ASN A 100 3.53 -7.84 -11.14
N ALA A 101 2.23 -7.84 -10.95
CA ALA A 101 1.46 -6.64 -10.62
C ALA A 101 0.54 -6.94 -9.45
N THR A 102 0.45 -5.99 -8.53
CA THR A 102 -0.49 -6.05 -7.40
C THR A 102 -1.23 -4.72 -7.33
N VAL A 103 -2.54 -4.78 -7.30
CA VAL A 103 -3.41 -3.63 -7.10
C VAL A 103 -4.06 -3.75 -5.74
N VAL A 104 -3.95 -2.72 -4.93
CA VAL A 104 -4.49 -2.68 -3.57
C VAL A 104 -5.40 -1.46 -3.45
N ASP A 105 -6.61 -1.70 -2.98
CA ASP A 105 -7.50 -0.62 -2.58
C ASP A 105 -6.99 0.02 -1.28
N GLU A 106 -6.52 1.26 -1.36
CA GLU A 106 -6.04 2.01 -0.20
C GLU A 106 -7.17 2.41 0.75
N GLN A 107 -8.41 2.53 0.27
CA GLN A 107 -9.55 2.82 1.14
C GLN A 107 -10.07 1.59 1.89
N GLY A 108 -9.62 0.39 1.54
CA GLY A 108 -9.79 -0.80 2.38
C GLY A 108 -8.88 -0.83 3.61
N LYS A 109 -7.95 0.13 3.76
CA LYS A 109 -7.06 0.28 4.91
C LYS A 109 -7.57 1.33 5.89
N PHE A 110 -7.07 1.30 7.12
CA PHE A 110 -7.38 2.30 8.12
C PHE A 110 -6.73 3.66 7.77
N PRO A 111 -7.51 4.76 7.63
CA PRO A 111 -7.00 6.07 7.24
C PRO A 111 -6.37 6.78 8.44
N ILE A 112 -5.10 6.55 8.72
CA ILE A 112 -4.40 7.04 9.92
C ILE A 112 -4.46 8.58 10.07
N ASN A 113 -4.42 9.32 8.96
CA ASN A 113 -4.52 10.77 8.94
C ASN A 113 -5.93 11.31 9.27
N SER A 114 -6.91 10.43 9.49
CA SER A 114 -8.26 10.80 9.93
C SER A 114 -8.46 10.68 11.44
N LEU A 115 -7.42 10.31 12.18
CA LEU A 115 -7.47 10.26 13.64
C LEU A 115 -7.69 11.64 14.27
N VAL A 116 -7.16 12.67 13.62
CA VAL A 116 -7.26 14.05 14.07
C VAL A 116 -8.02 14.86 13.01
N THR A 117 -8.99 15.63 13.47
CA THR A 117 -9.79 16.54 12.66
C THR A 117 -8.99 17.81 12.34
N GLU A 118 -9.46 18.65 11.42
CA GLU A 118 -8.73 19.87 11.01
C GLU A 118 -8.56 20.88 12.16
N ASP A 119 -9.44 20.85 13.18
CA ASP A 119 -9.37 21.66 14.39
C ASP A 119 -8.52 21.04 15.51
N GLY A 120 -7.79 19.96 15.23
CA GLY A 120 -6.90 19.29 16.18
C GLY A 120 -7.62 18.38 17.18
N ALA A 121 -8.92 18.14 17.05
CA ALA A 121 -9.66 17.24 17.93
C ALA A 121 -9.54 15.77 17.50
N TRP A 122 -9.84 14.85 18.42
CA TRP A 122 -9.99 13.45 18.07
C TRP A 122 -11.21 13.21 17.19
N SER A 123 -11.05 12.44 16.14
CA SER A 123 -12.17 11.73 15.52
C SER A 123 -12.43 10.46 16.33
N GLU A 124 -13.44 10.48 17.19
CA GLU A 124 -13.71 9.38 18.12
C GLU A 124 -13.95 8.03 17.42
N PRO A 125 -14.66 7.93 16.27
CA PRO A 125 -14.82 6.67 15.57
C PRO A 125 -13.50 6.09 15.07
N HIS A 126 -12.62 6.93 14.50
CA HIS A 126 -11.29 6.49 14.06
C HIS A 126 -10.42 6.15 15.28
N ARG A 127 -10.43 6.96 16.32
CA ARG A 127 -9.69 6.70 17.56
C ARG A 127 -10.06 5.35 18.17
N GLN A 128 -11.36 5.09 18.33
CA GLN A 128 -11.84 3.83 18.88
C GLN A 128 -11.46 2.63 18.00
N THR A 129 -11.57 2.78 16.67
CA THR A 129 -11.16 1.74 15.73
C THR A 129 -9.67 1.44 15.84
N LEU A 130 -8.78 2.44 15.93
CA LEU A 130 -7.34 2.21 16.10
C LEU A 130 -7.01 1.56 17.44
N VAL A 131 -7.66 1.99 18.54
CA VAL A 131 -7.51 1.36 19.86
C VAL A 131 -7.91 -0.11 19.81
N ASN A 132 -9.04 -0.43 19.18
CA ASN A 132 -9.50 -1.81 19.00
C ASN A 132 -8.52 -2.63 18.14
N LEU A 133 -8.01 -2.04 17.05
CA LEU A 133 -7.06 -2.70 16.14
C LEU A 133 -5.76 -3.05 16.86
N LEU A 134 -5.18 -2.10 17.56
CA LEU A 134 -3.92 -2.30 18.28
C LEU A 134 -4.08 -3.16 19.54
N GLY A 135 -5.23 -3.09 20.21
CA GLY A 135 -5.54 -3.87 21.42
C GLY A 135 -5.99 -5.31 21.15
N SER A 136 -6.30 -5.65 19.89
CA SER A 136 -6.75 -6.99 19.49
C SER A 136 -5.67 -7.74 18.71
N PRO A 137 -5.77 -9.08 18.57
CA PRO A 137 -4.93 -9.80 17.63
C PRO A 137 -4.99 -9.18 16.21
N PRO A 138 -3.86 -9.09 15.50
CA PRO A 138 -2.58 -9.75 15.81
C PRO A 138 -1.63 -8.96 16.72
N PHE A 139 -1.95 -7.73 17.14
CA PHE A 139 -1.03 -6.88 17.90
C PHE A 139 -1.14 -7.06 19.40
N SER A 140 -2.35 -7.12 19.94
CA SER A 140 -2.67 -7.38 21.37
C SER A 140 -1.85 -6.50 22.33
N LEU A 141 -1.79 -5.20 22.06
CA LEU A 141 -1.11 -4.27 22.95
C LEU A 141 -1.88 -4.09 24.25
N PRO A 142 -1.20 -4.11 25.42
CA PRO A 142 -1.83 -3.85 26.71
C PRO A 142 -2.46 -2.45 26.77
N ARG A 143 -3.50 -2.31 27.59
CA ARG A 143 -4.21 -1.04 27.74
C ARG A 143 -3.29 0.11 28.14
N GLU A 144 -2.38 -0.13 29.08
CA GLU A 144 -1.41 0.86 29.55
C GLU A 144 -0.52 1.38 28.41
N LYS A 145 -0.18 0.46 27.48
CA LYS A 145 0.61 0.84 26.30
C LYS A 145 -0.19 1.69 25.33
N LEU A 146 -1.48 1.36 25.12
CA LEU A 146 -2.38 2.16 24.28
C LEU A 146 -2.62 3.55 24.88
N GLU A 147 -2.83 3.65 26.19
CA GLU A 147 -2.99 4.93 26.90
C GLU A 147 -1.74 5.81 26.74
N MET A 148 -0.57 5.21 26.60
CA MET A 148 0.71 5.94 26.41
C MET A 148 0.89 6.38 24.95
N ILE A 149 0.68 5.50 23.96
CA ILE A 149 1.03 5.80 22.56
C ILE A 149 -0.05 6.61 21.81
N MET A 150 -1.33 6.49 22.19
CA MET A 150 -2.40 7.19 21.48
C MET A 150 -2.24 8.73 21.55
N PRO A 151 -2.00 9.37 22.70
CA PRO A 151 -1.71 10.81 22.75
C PRO A 151 -0.53 11.23 21.88
N ARG A 152 0.54 10.42 21.84
CA ARG A 152 1.74 10.69 21.02
C ARG A 152 1.47 10.60 19.53
N ILE A 153 0.60 9.66 19.11
CA ILE A 153 0.15 9.60 17.72
C ILE A 153 -0.65 10.86 17.36
N LYS A 154 -1.47 11.37 18.29
CA LYS A 154 -2.23 12.59 18.07
C LYS A 154 -1.30 13.79 17.89
N ASP A 155 -0.37 14.01 18.85
CA ASP A 155 0.58 15.12 18.81
C ASP A 155 1.47 15.08 17.57
N TRP A 156 1.76 13.87 17.05
CA TRP A 156 2.46 13.72 15.78
C TRP A 156 1.65 14.21 14.58
N LEU A 157 0.30 14.07 14.65
CA LEU A 157 -0.63 14.33 13.55
C LEU A 157 -1.25 15.72 13.57
N ASP A 158 -1.44 16.34 14.76
CA ASP A 158 -2.02 17.67 14.86
C ASP A 158 -1.00 18.77 14.54
N THR A 159 -1.46 20.00 14.50
CA THR A 159 -0.63 21.13 14.03
C THR A 159 -0.22 22.08 15.15
N ASP A 160 -0.68 21.81 16.37
CA ASP A 160 -0.31 22.64 17.50
C ASP A 160 0.98 22.13 18.16
N SER A 161 1.34 22.66 19.33
CA SER A 161 2.55 22.27 20.08
C SER A 161 2.22 22.00 21.55
N ASN A 162 0.96 21.66 21.85
CA ASN A 162 0.51 21.41 23.21
C ASN A 162 0.36 19.89 23.41
N PRO A 163 1.16 19.28 24.30
CA PRO A 163 1.09 17.84 24.53
C PRO A 163 -0.33 17.38 24.91
N SER A 164 -0.80 16.32 24.24
CA SER A 164 -2.10 15.73 24.48
C SER A 164 -2.11 14.91 25.78
N GLY A 165 -2.67 15.45 26.83
CA GLY A 165 -2.77 14.77 28.14
C GLY A 165 -1.39 14.53 28.79
N VAL A 166 -1.33 13.49 29.65
CA VAL A 166 -0.13 13.21 30.47
C VAL A 166 1.01 12.56 29.67
N HIS A 167 0.68 11.86 28.61
CA HIS A 167 1.62 11.08 27.82
C HIS A 167 1.93 11.67 26.44
N GLY A 168 1.40 12.85 26.15
CA GLY A 168 1.69 13.56 24.91
C GLY A 168 3.20 13.85 24.73
N ALA A 169 3.62 13.95 23.48
CA ALA A 169 5.02 14.19 23.13
C ALA A 169 5.10 15.10 21.90
N GLU A 170 5.56 16.30 22.11
CA GLU A 170 5.76 17.33 21.11
C GLU A 170 7.26 17.48 20.74
N ALA A 171 7.55 18.41 19.84
CA ALA A 171 8.89 18.65 19.32
C ALA A 171 9.96 18.77 20.41
N ASP A 172 9.65 19.40 21.55
CA ASP A 172 10.58 19.53 22.67
C ASP A 172 10.93 18.18 23.30
N THR A 173 10.00 17.25 23.35
CA THR A 173 10.23 15.88 23.85
C THR A 173 11.21 15.14 22.94
N TYR A 174 11.01 15.21 21.63
CA TYR A 174 11.86 14.54 20.63
C TYR A 174 13.24 15.21 20.50
N ALA A 175 13.35 16.51 20.78
CA ALA A 175 14.62 17.24 20.73
C ALA A 175 15.61 16.76 21.81
N LEU A 176 15.11 16.17 22.89
CA LEU A 176 15.93 15.63 23.99
C LEU A 176 16.49 14.24 23.71
N GLU A 177 15.99 13.54 22.69
CA GLU A 177 16.45 12.21 22.31
C GLU A 177 17.69 12.26 21.41
N GLU A 178 18.62 11.31 21.62
CA GLU A 178 19.78 11.13 20.76
C GLU A 178 19.29 10.69 19.35
N GLY A 179 19.40 11.57 18.35
CA GLY A 179 19.00 11.26 16.97
C GLY A 179 18.26 12.41 16.28
N ARG A 180 17.84 13.43 17.01
CA ARG A 180 17.20 14.67 16.49
C ARG A 180 16.01 14.38 15.54
N ILE A 181 15.12 13.52 15.96
CA ILE A 181 13.84 13.34 15.28
C ILE A 181 12.98 14.54 15.67
N SER A 182 12.42 15.24 14.71
CA SER A 182 11.45 16.30 14.96
C SER A 182 10.04 15.73 14.87
N CYS A 183 9.18 16.07 15.80
CA CYS A 183 7.76 15.84 15.68
C CYS A 183 7.26 16.49 14.40
N ARG A 184 6.40 15.80 13.66
CA ARG A 184 5.93 16.29 12.37
C ARG A 184 4.94 17.44 12.49
N ASN A 185 4.09 17.42 13.52
CA ASN A 185 2.98 18.36 13.72
C ASN A 185 2.12 18.50 12.45
N GLY A 186 1.64 17.36 11.95
CA GLY A 186 0.83 17.33 10.74
C GLY A 186 0.63 15.92 10.18
N PRO A 187 -0.16 15.79 9.11
CA PRO A 187 -0.49 14.51 8.52
C PRO A 187 0.75 13.71 8.09
N LEU A 188 0.77 12.42 8.35
CA LEU A 188 1.82 11.51 7.88
C LEU A 188 1.93 11.54 6.36
N LEU A 189 3.15 11.59 5.82
CA LEU A 189 3.42 11.45 4.39
C LEU A 189 3.65 9.98 4.00
N PHE A 190 4.20 9.18 4.91
CA PHE A 190 4.39 7.75 4.74
C PHE A 190 4.16 7.02 6.06
N ALA A 191 3.58 5.84 5.96
CA ALA A 191 3.15 5.05 7.12
C ALA A 191 4.31 4.67 8.07
N GLY A 192 5.53 4.57 7.53
CA GLY A 192 6.74 4.28 8.31
C GLY A 192 7.11 5.35 9.33
N GLU A 193 6.58 6.58 9.23
CA GLU A 193 6.78 7.63 10.22
C GLU A 193 6.29 7.23 11.62
N LEU A 194 5.30 6.34 11.69
CA LEU A 194 4.82 5.81 12.98
C LEU A 194 5.93 5.14 13.80
N ALA A 195 6.96 4.61 13.15
CA ALA A 195 8.09 4.00 13.85
C ALA A 195 8.98 5.01 14.60
N PHE A 196 8.86 6.29 14.28
CA PHE A 196 9.57 7.37 14.97
C PHE A 196 8.84 7.91 16.19
N ILE A 197 7.56 7.55 16.35
CA ILE A 197 6.78 7.94 17.52
C ILE A 197 7.34 7.21 18.74
N GLN A 198 7.66 7.97 19.79
CA GLN A 198 8.25 7.46 21.03
C GLN A 198 7.38 6.34 21.62
N ASP A 199 8.04 5.28 22.11
CA ASP A 199 7.41 4.07 22.69
C ASP A 199 6.55 3.22 21.73
N MET A 200 6.55 3.51 20.44
CA MET A 200 5.90 2.62 19.48
C MET A 200 6.63 1.26 19.43
N PRO A 201 5.89 0.13 19.62
CA PRO A 201 6.56 -1.17 19.63
C PRO A 201 6.98 -1.61 18.23
N GLY A 202 8.28 -1.66 17.95
CA GLY A 202 8.81 -2.00 16.62
C GLY A 202 8.32 -3.34 16.05
N LYS A 203 7.92 -4.28 16.91
CA LYS A 203 7.39 -5.60 16.52
C LYS A 203 6.05 -5.56 15.76
N ILE A 204 5.25 -4.48 15.93
CA ILE A 204 3.94 -4.37 15.27
C ILE A 204 4.04 -4.01 13.80
N PHE A 205 5.18 -3.45 13.36
CA PHE A 205 5.39 -3.04 11.98
C PHE A 205 5.76 -4.20 11.05
N LYS A 206 6.29 -5.29 11.61
CA LYS A 206 6.76 -6.43 10.83
C LYS A 206 5.61 -7.37 10.49
N GLN A 207 5.42 -7.59 9.20
CA GLN A 207 4.63 -8.70 8.68
C GLN A 207 5.36 -10.03 8.98
N THR A 208 4.61 -11.06 9.30
CA THR A 208 5.08 -12.45 9.39
C THR A 208 4.17 -13.32 8.52
N ASP A 209 4.56 -14.58 8.30
CA ASP A 209 3.77 -15.50 7.48
C ASP A 209 2.32 -15.67 7.99
N ASP A 210 2.12 -15.55 9.30
CA ASP A 210 0.83 -15.79 9.96
C ASP A 210 0.05 -14.50 10.29
N ARG A 211 0.65 -13.31 10.10
CA ARG A 211 0.00 -12.05 10.49
C ARG A 211 0.46 -10.85 9.67
N PRO A 212 -0.45 -9.89 9.39
CA PRO A 212 -0.06 -8.61 8.79
C PRO A 212 0.76 -7.76 9.77
N GLY A 213 1.63 -6.93 9.23
CA GLY A 213 2.20 -5.80 9.95
C GLY A 213 1.22 -4.63 10.02
N LEU A 214 1.44 -3.68 10.93
CA LEU A 214 0.59 -2.49 11.01
C LEU A 214 0.62 -1.68 9.70
N LEU A 215 1.76 -1.63 9.02
CA LEU A 215 1.90 -0.90 7.75
C LEU A 215 1.03 -1.48 6.61
N ASP A 216 0.66 -2.76 6.69
CA ASP A 216 -0.24 -3.39 5.72
C ASP A 216 -1.70 -3.01 5.94
N LEU A 217 -2.04 -2.51 7.14
CA LEU A 217 -3.40 -2.22 7.59
C LEU A 217 -3.75 -0.73 7.58
N ILE A 218 -2.77 0.17 7.44
CA ILE A 218 -3.00 1.61 7.48
C ILE A 218 -2.71 2.26 6.13
N SER A 219 -3.39 3.37 5.85
CA SER A 219 -3.10 4.24 4.71
C SER A 219 -2.89 5.68 5.16
N VAL A 220 -1.90 6.34 4.59
CA VAL A 220 -1.67 7.78 4.73
C VAL A 220 -2.31 8.58 3.57
N HIS A 221 -2.73 7.86 2.52
CA HIS A 221 -3.23 8.45 1.28
C HIS A 221 -4.75 8.66 1.30
N THR A 222 -5.45 8.02 2.24
CA THR A 222 -6.90 8.04 2.39
C THR A 222 -7.34 8.87 3.59
N ARG A 223 -8.59 9.34 3.55
CA ARG A 223 -9.25 10.01 4.66
C ARG A 223 -10.71 9.58 4.75
N GLY A 224 -11.29 9.64 5.95
CA GLY A 224 -12.70 9.38 6.21
C GLY A 224 -13.04 7.88 6.22
N ALA A 225 -14.01 7.49 5.42
CA ALA A 225 -14.58 6.14 5.46
C ALA A 225 -13.69 5.05 4.87
N ILE A 226 -13.93 3.82 5.29
CA ILE A 226 -13.21 2.60 4.91
C ILE A 226 -14.13 1.77 4.02
N ASN A 227 -13.63 1.31 2.87
CA ASN A 227 -14.36 0.41 2.01
C ASN A 227 -14.48 -0.98 2.67
N ILE A 228 -15.67 -1.30 3.16
CA ILE A 228 -15.92 -2.58 3.84
C ILE A 228 -15.87 -3.78 2.90
N ASN A 229 -15.96 -3.56 1.59
CA ASN A 229 -15.87 -4.63 0.58
C ASN A 229 -14.43 -5.09 0.34
N THR A 230 -13.44 -4.28 0.69
CA THR A 230 -12.01 -4.58 0.48
C THR A 230 -11.19 -4.59 1.78
N ALA A 231 -11.72 -4.01 2.86
CA ALA A 231 -11.02 -3.94 4.15
C ALA A 231 -10.65 -5.32 4.70
N ARG A 232 -9.47 -5.45 5.27
CA ARG A 232 -9.03 -6.71 5.88
C ARG A 232 -9.88 -7.06 7.12
N PRO A 233 -10.02 -8.37 7.46
CA PRO A 233 -10.82 -8.79 8.61
C PRO A 233 -10.40 -8.12 9.93
N GLU A 234 -9.11 -7.83 10.11
CA GLU A 234 -8.58 -7.15 11.29
C GLU A 234 -9.16 -5.74 11.46
N ILE A 235 -9.32 -5.02 10.34
CA ILE A 235 -9.90 -3.68 10.32
C ILE A 235 -11.41 -3.76 10.58
N LEU A 236 -12.10 -4.68 9.89
CA LEU A 236 -13.54 -4.89 10.09
C LEU A 236 -13.87 -5.23 11.54
N ALA A 237 -13.10 -6.14 12.17
CA ALA A 237 -13.25 -6.49 13.58
C ALA A 237 -12.99 -5.30 14.51
N ALA A 238 -12.04 -4.44 14.15
CA ALA A 238 -11.72 -3.23 14.93
C ALA A 238 -12.82 -2.15 14.85
N MET A 239 -13.57 -2.09 13.75
CA MET A 239 -14.68 -1.16 13.56
C MET A 239 -15.94 -1.55 14.35
N VAL A 240 -16.06 -2.82 14.79
CA VAL A 240 -17.23 -3.27 15.55
C VAL A 240 -17.35 -2.52 16.87
N ASN A 241 -18.57 -2.11 17.19
CA ASN A 241 -18.90 -1.41 18.43
C ASN A 241 -18.31 -2.09 19.68
N PRO A 242 -17.85 -1.33 20.68
CA PRO A 242 -17.05 -1.84 21.80
C PRO A 242 -17.82 -2.77 22.73
N ASP A 243 -19.14 -2.73 22.73
CA ASP A 243 -20.01 -3.57 23.58
C ASP A 243 -20.01 -5.05 23.14
N ILE A 244 -19.60 -5.31 21.91
CA ILE A 244 -19.50 -6.66 21.36
C ILE A 244 -18.18 -7.32 21.79
N PRO A 245 -18.19 -8.58 22.29
CA PRO A 245 -16.98 -9.31 22.60
C PRO A 245 -16.03 -9.39 21.41
N ARG A 246 -14.74 -9.20 21.66
CA ARG A 246 -13.72 -9.20 20.56
C ARG A 246 -13.70 -10.50 19.75
N GLU A 247 -14.03 -11.63 20.36
CA GLU A 247 -14.17 -12.90 19.62
C GLU A 247 -15.30 -12.84 18.59
N THR A 248 -16.49 -12.42 19.03
CA THR A 248 -17.65 -12.24 18.14
C THR A 248 -17.37 -11.22 17.03
N ALA A 249 -16.64 -10.14 17.35
CA ALA A 249 -16.23 -9.16 16.34
C ALA A 249 -15.31 -9.79 15.27
N ARG A 250 -14.40 -10.70 15.65
CA ARG A 250 -13.52 -11.41 14.72
C ARG A 250 -14.28 -12.44 13.87
N GLU A 251 -15.19 -13.18 14.47
CA GLU A 251 -16.06 -14.12 13.75
C GLU A 251 -16.91 -13.38 12.72
N PHE A 252 -17.54 -12.29 13.12
CA PHE A 252 -18.27 -11.39 12.21
C PHE A 252 -17.43 -10.91 11.06
N ALA A 253 -16.24 -10.37 11.32
CA ALA A 253 -15.33 -9.88 10.30
C ALA A 253 -14.87 -10.97 9.31
N SER A 254 -14.63 -12.18 9.83
CA SER A 254 -14.30 -13.34 9.00
C SER A 254 -15.47 -13.77 8.12
N THR A 255 -16.70 -13.74 8.64
CA THR A 255 -17.93 -14.03 7.89
C THR A 255 -18.17 -12.96 6.82
N MET A 256 -17.98 -11.67 7.14
CA MET A 256 -18.02 -10.59 6.14
C MET A 256 -17.01 -10.83 5.01
N ALA A 257 -15.77 -11.17 5.37
CA ALA A 257 -14.71 -11.40 4.41
C ALA A 257 -14.99 -12.61 3.50
N ALA A 258 -15.65 -13.65 3.99
CA ALA A 258 -16.11 -14.78 3.20
C ALA A 258 -17.28 -14.40 2.29
N TYR A 259 -18.30 -13.73 2.84
CA TYR A 259 -19.51 -13.32 2.13
C TYR A 259 -19.20 -12.49 0.87
N ARG A 260 -18.38 -11.46 1.01
CA ARG A 260 -18.05 -10.51 -0.08
C ARG A 260 -17.14 -11.10 -1.17
N ARG A 261 -16.60 -12.32 -0.99
CA ARG A 261 -15.80 -13.04 -1.99
C ARG A 261 -16.61 -14.00 -2.84
N ASP A 262 -17.85 -14.29 -2.44
CA ASP A 262 -18.73 -15.14 -3.20
C ASP A 262 -19.37 -14.33 -4.34
N PRO A 263 -19.17 -14.74 -5.62
CA PRO A 263 -19.76 -14.05 -6.78
C PRO A 263 -21.28 -13.89 -6.71
N MET A 264 -21.99 -14.78 -6.02
CA MET A 264 -23.44 -14.70 -5.86
C MET A 264 -23.87 -13.47 -5.04
N HIS A 265 -22.96 -12.84 -4.33
CA HIS A 265 -23.27 -11.71 -3.44
C HIS A 265 -22.86 -10.34 -4.00
N TYR A 266 -22.13 -10.28 -5.10
CA TYR A 266 -21.57 -9.02 -5.63
C TYR A 266 -22.63 -7.94 -5.88
N ASP A 267 -23.83 -8.32 -6.33
CA ASP A 267 -24.94 -7.39 -6.56
C ASP A 267 -25.40 -6.63 -5.29
N PHE A 268 -25.13 -7.17 -4.13
CA PHE A 268 -25.54 -6.59 -2.84
C PHE A 268 -24.48 -5.68 -2.21
N LEU A 269 -23.24 -5.76 -2.66
CA LEU A 269 -22.12 -5.03 -2.06
C LEU A 269 -22.17 -3.51 -2.27
N SER A 270 -23.09 -3.04 -3.09
CA SER A 270 -23.35 -1.61 -3.29
C SER A 270 -24.17 -0.96 -2.17
N GLU A 271 -24.86 -1.77 -1.35
CA GLU A 271 -25.61 -1.29 -0.19
C GLU A 271 -24.66 -1.10 1.00
N PRO A 272 -24.51 0.10 1.62
CA PRO A 272 -23.58 0.31 2.74
C PRO A 272 -23.87 -0.56 3.97
N ASP A 273 -25.09 -1.02 4.11
CA ASP A 273 -25.58 -1.85 5.22
C ASP A 273 -25.83 -3.32 4.84
N TRP A 274 -25.26 -3.79 3.71
CA TRP A 274 -25.43 -5.16 3.24
C TRP A 274 -25.11 -6.20 4.32
N TYR A 275 -24.09 -5.96 5.14
CA TYR A 275 -23.67 -6.84 6.21
C TYR A 275 -24.77 -7.05 7.28
N ARG A 276 -25.62 -6.05 7.53
CA ARG A 276 -26.75 -6.16 8.47
C ARG A 276 -27.95 -6.86 7.83
N ASN A 277 -28.20 -6.58 6.55
CA ASN A 277 -29.38 -7.05 5.87
C ASN A 277 -29.25 -8.47 5.33
N ARG A 278 -28.02 -8.96 5.12
CA ARG A 278 -27.74 -10.23 4.43
C ARG A 278 -27.05 -11.27 5.30
N MET A 279 -26.45 -10.87 6.43
CA MET A 279 -25.75 -11.80 7.33
C MET A 279 -26.60 -12.11 8.55
N ALA A 280 -27.06 -13.35 8.68
CA ALA A 280 -27.82 -13.80 9.85
C ALA A 280 -26.92 -13.98 11.08
N GLY A 281 -27.47 -13.70 12.27
CA GLY A 281 -26.80 -13.97 13.54
C GLY A 281 -25.97 -12.84 14.11
N TYR A 282 -25.91 -11.68 13.43
CA TYR A 282 -25.12 -10.51 13.86
C TYR A 282 -25.94 -9.22 13.98
N ASN A 283 -27.19 -9.35 14.39
CA ASN A 283 -28.13 -8.21 14.44
C ASN A 283 -27.69 -7.08 15.40
N ASP A 284 -26.93 -7.42 16.44
CA ASP A 284 -26.42 -6.47 17.44
C ASP A 284 -25.10 -5.81 17.02
N VAL A 285 -24.46 -6.31 15.95
CA VAL A 285 -23.20 -5.77 15.46
C VAL A 285 -23.47 -4.54 14.61
N GLN A 286 -22.82 -3.44 14.97
CA GLN A 286 -22.91 -2.18 14.25
C GLN A 286 -21.50 -1.68 13.92
N LEU A 287 -21.34 -1.19 12.69
CA LEU A 287 -20.18 -0.43 12.27
C LEU A 287 -20.56 1.08 12.33
N PRO A 288 -19.64 1.96 12.71
CA PRO A 288 -19.90 3.40 12.70
C PRO A 288 -20.23 3.85 11.26
N ALA A 289 -21.41 4.43 11.06
CA ALA A 289 -21.88 4.79 9.71
C ALA A 289 -20.93 5.74 8.97
N GLU A 290 -20.28 6.65 9.72
CA GLU A 290 -19.30 7.60 9.22
C GLU A 290 -17.99 6.94 8.75
N LEU A 291 -17.71 5.69 9.17
CA LEU A 291 -16.55 4.93 8.73
C LEU A 291 -16.85 3.95 7.60
N VAL A 292 -18.12 3.78 7.22
CA VAL A 292 -18.50 2.80 6.21
C VAL A 292 -18.54 3.42 4.82
N ALA A 293 -17.79 2.85 3.90
CA ALA A 293 -17.91 3.06 2.47
C ALA A 293 -17.99 1.71 1.75
N VAL A 294 -18.52 1.72 0.53
CA VAL A 294 -18.61 0.55 -0.36
C VAL A 294 -17.85 0.78 -1.67
N SER A 295 -17.29 1.96 -1.83
CA SER A 295 -16.55 2.36 -3.03
C SER A 295 -15.25 3.06 -2.68
N SER A 296 -14.31 3.10 -3.62
CA SER A 296 -12.97 3.61 -3.45
C SER A 296 -12.52 4.46 -4.61
N ASP A 297 -11.69 5.46 -4.32
CA ASP A 297 -11.09 6.32 -5.33
C ASP A 297 -9.55 6.27 -5.31
N ILE A 298 -8.94 5.56 -4.35
CA ILE A 298 -7.49 5.55 -4.17
C ILE A 298 -6.96 4.13 -4.19
N TYR A 299 -6.07 3.85 -5.13
CA TYR A 299 -5.49 2.53 -5.37
C TYR A 299 -3.97 2.60 -5.41
N ALA A 300 -3.31 1.71 -4.71
CA ALA A 300 -1.87 1.51 -4.80
C ALA A 300 -1.55 0.38 -5.79
N LEU A 301 -0.59 0.64 -6.68
CA LEU A 301 -0.10 -0.32 -7.65
C LEU A 301 1.37 -0.63 -7.33
N MET A 302 1.68 -1.90 -7.15
CA MET A 302 3.03 -2.43 -7.10
C MET A 302 3.28 -3.23 -8.38
N LEU A 303 4.15 -2.72 -9.24
CA LEU A 303 4.47 -3.30 -10.54
C LEU A 303 5.95 -3.70 -10.55
N ARG A 304 6.22 -4.92 -10.94
CA ARG A 304 7.59 -5.44 -11.04
C ARG A 304 7.76 -6.18 -12.36
N ALA A 305 8.55 -5.61 -13.26
CA ALA A 305 8.91 -6.23 -14.51
C ALA A 305 10.33 -6.83 -14.41
N ASP A 306 10.50 -8.06 -14.88
CA ASP A 306 11.78 -8.72 -15.08
C ASP A 306 12.00 -8.89 -16.58
N ILE A 307 13.04 -8.28 -17.13
CA ILE A 307 13.38 -8.36 -18.55
C ILE A 307 14.84 -8.77 -18.68
N GLY A 308 15.06 -9.99 -19.17
CA GLY A 308 16.40 -10.54 -19.33
C GLY A 308 17.18 -10.63 -18.01
N GLY A 309 16.51 -10.92 -16.89
CA GLY A 309 17.10 -11.02 -15.55
C GLY A 309 17.31 -9.66 -14.86
N ILE A 310 16.90 -8.54 -15.48
CA ILE A 310 16.95 -7.21 -14.88
C ILE A 310 15.57 -6.84 -14.37
N GLN A 311 15.46 -6.67 -13.05
CA GLN A 311 14.21 -6.28 -12.39
C GLN A 311 14.10 -4.77 -12.32
N THR A 312 12.91 -4.27 -12.63
CA THR A 312 12.51 -2.86 -12.42
C THR A 312 11.21 -2.82 -11.64
N SER A 313 11.15 -1.99 -10.62
CA SER A 313 9.97 -1.84 -9.76
C SER A 313 9.34 -0.46 -9.96
N ARG A 314 8.04 -0.40 -9.76
CA ARG A 314 7.28 0.85 -9.73
C ARG A 314 6.19 0.75 -8.69
N TYR A 315 6.22 1.61 -7.70
CA TYR A 315 5.13 1.84 -6.77
C TYR A 315 4.46 3.16 -7.12
N ILE A 316 3.15 3.17 -7.20
CA ILE A 316 2.37 4.37 -7.48
C ILE A 316 1.01 4.28 -6.80
N VAL A 317 0.59 5.37 -6.19
CA VAL A 317 -0.77 5.54 -5.68
C VAL A 317 -1.53 6.46 -6.60
N LEU A 318 -2.64 5.97 -7.14
CA LEU A 318 -3.51 6.66 -8.07
C LEU A 318 -4.81 7.06 -7.38
N ARG A 319 -5.24 8.30 -7.61
CA ARG A 319 -6.57 8.77 -7.25
C ARG A 319 -7.45 8.82 -8.48
N ARG A 320 -8.54 8.07 -8.47
CA ARG A 320 -9.62 8.15 -9.45
C ARG A 320 -10.43 9.43 -9.22
N LYS A 321 -10.61 10.22 -10.25
CA LYS A 321 -11.45 11.43 -10.24
C LYS A 321 -12.52 11.32 -11.29
N ILE A 322 -13.75 11.57 -10.90
CA ILE A 322 -14.91 11.59 -11.81
C ILE A 322 -15.37 13.03 -11.97
N SER A 323 -15.34 13.54 -13.20
CA SER A 323 -15.78 14.89 -13.51
C SER A 323 -16.53 14.90 -14.84
N LYS A 324 -17.80 15.30 -14.80
CA LYS A 324 -18.68 15.40 -16.00
C LYS A 324 -18.67 14.14 -16.86
N GLY A 325 -18.75 12.95 -16.22
CA GLY A 325 -18.73 11.66 -16.91
C GLY A 325 -17.36 11.22 -17.45
N THR A 326 -16.31 12.00 -17.20
CA THR A 326 -14.93 11.62 -17.54
C THR A 326 -14.20 11.15 -16.31
N ILE A 327 -13.55 9.99 -16.43
CA ILE A 327 -12.73 9.39 -15.36
C ILE A 327 -11.27 9.66 -15.67
N THR A 328 -10.56 10.24 -14.72
CA THR A 328 -9.13 10.53 -14.78
C THR A 328 -8.41 9.99 -13.56
N PHE A 329 -7.11 9.77 -13.68
CA PHE A 329 -6.27 9.26 -12.61
C PHE A 329 -5.11 10.21 -12.35
N ASP A 330 -5.04 10.74 -11.14
CA ASP A 330 -3.92 11.57 -10.70
C ASP A 330 -3.00 10.76 -9.78
N PRO A 331 -1.68 10.82 -9.98
CA PRO A 331 -0.74 10.23 -9.04
C PRO A 331 -0.74 11.01 -7.73
N VAL A 332 -1.00 10.32 -6.62
CA VAL A 332 -0.89 10.86 -5.25
C VAL A 332 0.53 10.67 -4.74
N HIS A 333 1.12 9.52 -5.06
CA HIS A 333 2.48 9.16 -4.70
C HIS A 333 3.11 8.32 -5.82
N LYS A 334 4.44 8.43 -6.01
CA LYS A 334 5.16 7.70 -7.05
C LYS A 334 6.61 7.45 -6.67
N GLU A 335 7.00 6.19 -6.67
CA GLU A 335 8.38 5.75 -6.58
C GLU A 335 8.72 4.88 -7.80
N THR A 336 9.96 4.96 -8.27
CA THR A 336 10.45 4.17 -9.42
C THR A 336 11.91 3.82 -9.16
N GLU A 337 12.23 2.53 -9.14
CA GLU A 337 13.58 1.97 -9.04
C GLU A 337 13.98 1.29 -10.35
#